data_0f0b8cd31961bec4159452891f295cd0
#
_entry.id   0f0b8cd31961bec4159452891f295cd0
#
_cell.length_a   1.000
_cell.length_b   1.000
_cell.length_c   1.000
_cell.angle_alpha   90.00
_cell.angle_beta   90.00
_cell.angle_gamma   90.00
#
_symmetry.space_group_name_H-M   'P 1'
#
loop_
_entity.id
_entity.type
_entity.pdbx_description
1 polymer ?
#
loop_
_entity_poly.entity_id
_entity_poly.type
_entity_poly.pdbx_seq_one_letter_code
_entity_poly.pdbx_strand_id
1 'polypeptide(L)'
;MGFYHPATLVKDAQRHGLHFKPIDVTRSVWKCTLEDAGGWVVRLGFNYLKGLRREIAARMIEERGRAPFASIRDLVRRVPGIRKEELNSLAQAGALNFIREEASHRREALWDSELAARPVGELLESATAEGETSPLAVMRAEERLFADYRSTGLTIGMHPMRLHREHMDGLGVIPAARLGGIADGVLVRIAGSVICRQRPGTAKGFLFVSLEDETGVANAIVLPDLFAAERLTIVEEPFLLIEGILQNQRGSVSVKASRVEALRVDAAAGVSHDFH
;
A
#
# COMPACT_ATOMS: atom_id res chain seq x y z
N MET A 1 -4.62 -20.06 -12.33
CA MET A 1 -3.75 -18.86 -12.34
C MET A 1 -4.07 -18.06 -11.09
N GLY A 2 -3.08 -17.87 -10.20
CA GLY A 2 -3.23 -17.03 -9.01
C GLY A 2 -3.28 -15.55 -9.40
N PHE A 3 -4.27 -14.84 -8.89
CA PHE A 3 -4.33 -13.40 -9.05
C PHE A 3 -3.56 -12.77 -7.88
N TYR A 4 -2.48 -12.05 -8.17
CA TYR A 4 -1.77 -11.29 -7.16
C TYR A 4 -2.62 -10.12 -6.67
N HIS A 5 -2.42 -9.73 -5.40
CA HIS A 5 -3.05 -8.55 -4.84
C HIS A 5 -2.64 -7.28 -5.62
N PRO A 6 -3.52 -6.28 -5.81
CA PRO A 6 -3.17 -5.05 -6.51
C PRO A 6 -1.92 -4.35 -5.99
N ALA A 7 -1.62 -4.43 -4.68
CA ALA A 7 -0.39 -3.89 -4.10
C ALA A 7 0.87 -4.49 -4.75
N THR A 8 0.91 -5.83 -4.92
CA THR A 8 2.02 -6.53 -5.56
C THR A 8 2.15 -6.14 -7.03
N LEU A 9 1.01 -6.03 -7.76
CA LEU A 9 1.04 -5.60 -9.17
C LEU A 9 1.57 -4.16 -9.32
N VAL A 10 1.19 -3.25 -8.41
CA VAL A 10 1.71 -1.88 -8.39
C VAL A 10 3.23 -1.88 -8.17
N LYS A 11 3.71 -2.66 -7.19
CA LYS A 11 5.15 -2.75 -6.89
C LYS A 11 5.94 -3.37 -8.03
N ASP A 12 5.42 -4.42 -8.63
CA ASP A 12 6.03 -5.05 -9.80
C ASP A 12 6.11 -4.09 -10.98
N ALA A 13 5.02 -3.42 -11.31
CA ALA A 13 4.98 -2.41 -12.37
C ALA A 13 5.95 -1.24 -12.13
N GLN A 14 6.10 -0.80 -10.85
CA GLN A 14 7.08 0.23 -10.49
C GLN A 14 8.51 -0.24 -10.72
N ARG A 15 8.84 -1.50 -10.40
CA ARG A 15 10.16 -2.10 -10.69
C ARG A 15 10.45 -2.16 -12.19
N HIS A 16 9.40 -2.26 -13.01
CA HIS A 16 9.49 -2.21 -14.48
C HIS A 16 9.39 -0.80 -15.08
N GLY A 17 9.50 0.23 -14.24
CA GLY A 17 9.56 1.62 -14.69
C GLY A 17 8.21 2.32 -14.91
N LEU A 18 7.09 1.67 -14.56
CA LEU A 18 5.78 2.33 -14.63
C LEU A 18 5.59 3.25 -13.42
N HIS A 19 5.19 4.48 -13.68
CA HIS A 19 4.92 5.47 -12.64
C HIS A 19 3.44 5.51 -12.27
N PHE A 20 3.18 5.79 -11.00
CA PHE A 20 1.83 5.92 -10.45
C PHE A 20 1.62 7.28 -9.81
N LYS A 21 0.42 7.82 -9.96
CA LYS A 21 -0.06 9.01 -9.25
C LYS A 21 -1.13 8.65 -8.23
N PRO A 22 -1.18 9.33 -7.09
CA PRO A 22 -2.15 9.04 -6.04
C PRO A 22 -3.58 9.36 -6.49
N ILE A 23 -4.56 8.93 -5.68
CA ILE A 23 -5.93 9.40 -5.79
C ILE A 23 -5.95 10.90 -5.55
N ASP A 24 -6.71 11.61 -6.38
CA ASP A 24 -6.77 13.06 -6.40
C ASP A 24 -8.21 13.48 -6.74
N VAL A 25 -8.87 14.17 -5.82
CA VAL A 25 -10.27 14.59 -6.02
C VAL A 25 -10.44 15.55 -7.20
N THR A 26 -9.37 16.23 -7.59
CA THR A 26 -9.39 17.17 -8.73
C THR A 26 -9.23 16.46 -10.08
N ARG A 27 -8.77 15.19 -10.11
CA ARG A 27 -8.44 14.46 -11.35
C ARG A 27 -8.98 13.06 -11.43
N SER A 28 -8.88 12.25 -10.35
CA SER A 28 -9.26 10.83 -10.37
C SER A 28 -10.71 10.63 -10.79
N VAL A 29 -10.96 9.56 -11.51
CA VAL A 29 -12.30 9.02 -11.78
C VAL A 29 -12.47 7.69 -11.05
N TRP A 30 -13.59 6.98 -11.26
CA TRP A 30 -13.84 5.75 -10.53
C TRP A 30 -12.76 4.67 -10.76
N LYS A 31 -12.37 4.42 -12.00
CA LYS A 31 -11.28 3.47 -12.35
C LYS A 31 -9.95 4.20 -12.53
N CYS A 32 -8.84 3.46 -12.52
CA CYS A 32 -7.54 4.02 -12.89
C CYS A 32 -7.57 4.57 -14.32
N THR A 33 -6.80 5.62 -14.55
CA THR A 33 -6.63 6.26 -15.86
C THR A 33 -5.16 6.36 -16.20
N LEU A 34 -4.88 6.39 -17.53
CA LEU A 34 -3.56 6.71 -18.05
C LEU A 34 -3.49 8.23 -18.27
N GLU A 35 -2.41 8.84 -17.82
CA GLU A 35 -2.08 10.25 -18.04
C GLU A 35 -0.76 10.33 -18.80
N ASP A 36 -0.66 11.30 -19.71
CA ASP A 36 0.62 11.67 -20.32
C ASP A 36 1.26 12.79 -19.49
N ALA A 37 2.42 12.53 -18.95
CA ALA A 37 3.22 13.47 -18.16
C ALA A 37 4.68 13.50 -18.65
N GLY A 38 4.89 13.46 -19.99
CA GLY A 38 6.19 13.20 -20.59
C GLY A 38 6.55 11.72 -20.61
N GLY A 39 5.53 10.86 -20.48
CA GLY A 39 5.53 9.42 -20.43
C GLY A 39 4.25 8.93 -19.75
N TRP A 40 3.89 7.67 -20.00
CA TRP A 40 2.66 7.11 -19.45
C TRP A 40 2.74 6.92 -17.95
N VAL A 41 1.75 7.46 -17.23
CA VAL A 41 1.61 7.36 -15.77
C VAL A 41 0.21 6.86 -15.45
N VAL A 42 0.08 5.93 -14.52
CA VAL A 42 -1.22 5.44 -14.04
C VAL A 42 -1.68 6.28 -12.85
N ARG A 43 -2.81 6.96 -12.98
CA ARG A 43 -3.49 7.57 -11.83
C ARG A 43 -4.42 6.57 -11.18
N LEU A 44 -4.32 6.42 -9.85
CA LEU A 44 -5.23 5.58 -9.10
C LEU A 44 -6.66 6.13 -9.13
N GLY A 45 -7.63 5.23 -9.30
CA GLY A 45 -9.06 5.54 -9.29
C GLY A 45 -9.67 5.48 -7.90
N PHE A 46 -10.83 6.12 -7.72
CA PHE A 46 -11.57 6.12 -6.46
C PHE A 46 -12.00 4.72 -5.99
N ASN A 47 -12.10 3.75 -6.91
CA ASN A 47 -12.43 2.36 -6.58
C ASN A 47 -11.41 1.68 -5.65
N TYR A 48 -10.21 2.23 -5.50
CA TYR A 48 -9.22 1.76 -4.53
C TYR A 48 -9.42 2.35 -3.13
N LEU A 49 -10.20 3.42 -2.99
CA LEU A 49 -10.45 4.02 -1.69
C LEU A 49 -11.50 3.22 -0.91
N LYS A 50 -11.09 2.63 0.20
CA LYS A 50 -11.97 1.84 1.06
C LYS A 50 -13.04 2.73 1.69
N GLY A 51 -14.28 2.27 1.64
CA GLY A 51 -15.41 2.94 2.27
C GLY A 51 -16.01 4.10 1.46
N LEU A 52 -15.42 4.49 0.32
CA LEU A 52 -16.02 5.51 -0.55
C LEU A 52 -17.12 4.90 -1.42
N ARG A 53 -18.33 5.43 -1.32
CA ARG A 53 -19.46 5.02 -2.16
C ARG A 53 -19.29 5.54 -3.59
N ARG A 54 -19.65 4.66 -4.56
CA ARG A 54 -19.53 4.98 -5.99
C ARG A 54 -20.37 6.20 -6.39
N GLU A 55 -21.54 6.36 -5.79
CA GLU A 55 -22.43 7.51 -6.03
C GLU A 55 -21.84 8.83 -5.57
N ILE A 56 -21.09 8.84 -4.44
CA ILE A 56 -20.38 10.02 -3.95
C ILE A 56 -19.22 10.37 -4.89
N ALA A 57 -18.45 9.35 -5.30
CA ALA A 57 -17.38 9.55 -6.30
C ALA A 57 -17.93 10.12 -7.61
N ALA A 58 -19.07 9.63 -8.11
CA ALA A 58 -19.72 10.15 -9.30
C ALA A 58 -20.14 11.62 -9.15
N ARG A 59 -20.72 11.99 -8.00
CA ARG A 59 -21.07 13.39 -7.71
C ARG A 59 -19.85 14.30 -7.62
N MET A 60 -18.78 13.85 -6.98
CA MET A 60 -17.52 14.62 -6.95
C MET A 60 -16.98 14.88 -8.37
N ILE A 61 -17.02 13.87 -9.24
CA ILE A 61 -16.59 13.99 -10.65
C ILE A 61 -17.47 14.99 -11.41
N GLU A 62 -18.79 14.92 -11.23
CA GLU A 62 -19.75 15.83 -11.88
C GLU A 62 -19.54 17.27 -11.40
N GLU A 63 -19.49 17.49 -10.09
CA GLU A 63 -19.36 18.81 -9.49
C GLU A 63 -18.05 19.51 -9.85
N ARG A 64 -16.91 18.77 -9.83
CA ARG A 64 -15.66 19.37 -10.28
C ARG A 64 -15.64 19.69 -11.78
N GLY A 65 -16.44 18.96 -12.59
CA GLY A 65 -16.64 19.27 -14.01
C GLY A 65 -17.37 20.59 -14.27
N ARG A 66 -18.18 21.05 -13.30
CA ARG A 66 -18.85 22.36 -13.34
C ARG A 66 -17.91 23.50 -12.95
N ALA A 67 -17.15 23.31 -11.88
CA ALA A 67 -16.09 24.22 -11.43
C ALA A 67 -15.10 23.47 -10.52
N PRO A 68 -13.79 23.81 -10.49
CA PRO A 68 -12.85 23.29 -9.51
C PRO A 68 -13.34 23.47 -8.08
N PHE A 69 -12.96 22.60 -7.18
CA PHE A 69 -13.22 22.79 -5.74
C PHE A 69 -12.25 23.85 -5.18
N ALA A 70 -12.81 24.90 -4.55
CA ALA A 70 -12.01 25.96 -3.94
C ALA A 70 -11.42 25.54 -2.56
N SER A 71 -12.11 24.65 -1.83
CA SER A 71 -11.71 24.17 -0.52
C SER A 71 -12.39 22.84 -0.19
N ILE A 72 -11.96 22.17 0.90
CA ILE A 72 -12.65 20.96 1.41
C ILE A 72 -14.09 21.30 1.83
N ARG A 73 -14.31 22.47 2.39
CA ARG A 73 -15.66 22.96 2.75
C ARG A 73 -16.53 23.14 1.50
N ASP A 74 -15.98 23.69 0.41
CA ASP A 74 -16.68 23.82 -0.87
C ASP A 74 -17.06 22.45 -1.45
N LEU A 75 -16.15 21.46 -1.36
CA LEU A 75 -16.43 20.08 -1.74
C LEU A 75 -17.60 19.52 -0.93
N VAL A 76 -17.58 19.63 0.40
CA VAL A 76 -18.66 19.12 1.26
C VAL A 76 -20.01 19.77 0.93
N ARG A 77 -20.02 21.09 0.71
CA ARG A 77 -21.25 21.83 0.34
C ARG A 77 -21.81 21.38 -1.00
N ARG A 78 -20.96 21.16 -2.00
CA ARG A 78 -21.36 20.81 -3.37
C ARG A 78 -21.63 19.32 -3.58
N VAL A 79 -21.13 18.47 -2.67
CA VAL A 79 -21.35 17.02 -2.70
C VAL A 79 -22.23 16.60 -1.50
N PRO A 80 -23.54 16.94 -1.51
CA PRO A 80 -24.42 16.60 -0.41
C PRO A 80 -24.51 15.09 -0.23
N GLY A 81 -24.49 14.67 1.04
CA GLY A 81 -24.54 13.26 1.43
C GLY A 81 -23.19 12.56 1.51
N ILE A 82 -22.06 13.26 1.28
CA ILE A 82 -20.75 12.75 1.67
C ILE A 82 -20.70 12.57 3.19
N ARG A 83 -20.26 11.40 3.65
CA ARG A 83 -20.16 11.09 5.07
C ARG A 83 -18.80 11.49 5.61
N LYS A 84 -18.74 11.74 6.93
CA LYS A 84 -17.48 12.05 7.63
C LYS A 84 -16.41 10.97 7.41
N GLU A 85 -16.80 9.70 7.44
CA GLU A 85 -15.90 8.56 7.23
C GLU A 85 -15.31 8.56 5.80
N GLU A 86 -16.12 8.91 4.80
CA GLU A 86 -15.67 9.02 3.40
C GLU A 86 -14.69 10.19 3.23
N LEU A 87 -15.00 11.32 3.85
CA LEU A 87 -14.13 12.50 3.83
C LEU A 87 -12.79 12.21 4.52
N ASN A 88 -12.82 11.55 5.67
CA ASN A 88 -11.63 11.12 6.40
C ASN A 88 -10.80 10.11 5.59
N SER A 89 -11.43 9.17 4.89
CA SER A 89 -10.73 8.23 4.01
C SER A 89 -10.03 8.95 2.85
N LEU A 90 -10.69 9.94 2.23
CA LEU A 90 -10.09 10.80 1.20
C LEU A 90 -8.87 11.56 1.73
N ALA A 91 -8.98 12.16 2.92
CA ALA A 91 -7.88 12.89 3.56
C ALA A 91 -6.71 11.97 3.92
N GLN A 92 -6.97 10.80 4.51
CA GLN A 92 -5.94 9.80 4.85
C GLN A 92 -5.20 9.28 3.61
N ALA A 93 -5.90 9.07 2.50
CA ALA A 93 -5.29 8.69 1.21
C ALA A 93 -4.49 9.84 0.58
N GLY A 94 -4.61 11.08 1.10
CA GLY A 94 -4.00 12.27 0.53
C GLY A 94 -4.73 12.80 -0.71
N ALA A 95 -5.94 12.33 -0.97
CA ALA A 95 -6.72 12.71 -2.15
C ALA A 95 -7.18 14.17 -2.13
N LEU A 96 -7.27 14.78 -0.95
CA LEU A 96 -7.69 16.17 -0.74
C LEU A 96 -6.54 17.18 -0.79
N ASN A 97 -5.27 16.72 -0.79
CA ASN A 97 -4.08 17.58 -0.76
C ASN A 97 -3.95 18.50 -1.99
N PHE A 98 -4.69 18.21 -3.05
CA PHE A 98 -4.60 18.88 -4.36
C PHE A 98 -5.68 19.96 -4.57
N ILE A 99 -6.55 20.18 -3.58
CA ILE A 99 -7.61 21.20 -3.67
C ILE A 99 -7.01 22.61 -3.60
N ARG A 100 -5.99 22.80 -2.77
CA ARG A 100 -5.28 24.09 -2.66
C ARG A 100 -4.06 24.11 -3.58
N GLU A 101 -3.70 25.28 -4.09
CA GLU A 101 -2.47 25.49 -4.87
C GLU A 101 -1.23 25.33 -4.03
N GLU A 102 -1.28 25.74 -2.76
CA GLU A 102 -0.21 25.49 -1.78
C GLU A 102 -0.22 24.03 -1.33
N ALA A 103 0.99 23.46 -1.22
CA ALA A 103 1.16 22.05 -0.87
C ALA A 103 0.57 21.72 0.51
N SER A 104 -0.66 21.29 0.54
CA SER A 104 -1.32 20.77 1.73
C SER A 104 -0.81 19.37 2.06
N HIS A 105 -0.77 19.01 3.33
CA HIS A 105 -0.41 17.65 3.76
C HIS A 105 -1.61 16.91 4.38
N ARG A 106 -1.54 15.59 4.44
CA ARG A 106 -2.67 14.73 4.84
C ARG A 106 -3.28 15.08 6.20
N ARG A 107 -2.47 15.47 7.19
CA ARG A 107 -2.96 15.87 8.52
C ARG A 107 -3.68 17.21 8.51
N GLU A 108 -3.24 18.12 7.67
CA GLU A 108 -3.96 19.36 7.43
C GLU A 108 -5.32 19.08 6.76
N ALA A 109 -5.32 18.25 5.71
CA ALA A 109 -6.57 17.82 5.06
C ALA A 109 -7.51 17.09 6.03
N LEU A 110 -6.99 16.29 6.96
CA LEU A 110 -7.79 15.67 8.02
C LEU A 110 -8.39 16.71 8.97
N TRP A 111 -7.60 17.70 9.39
CA TRP A 111 -8.06 18.81 10.22
C TRP A 111 -9.17 19.60 9.54
N ASP A 112 -8.94 20.01 8.30
CA ASP A 112 -9.93 20.73 7.50
C ASP A 112 -11.21 19.91 7.27
N SER A 113 -11.07 18.57 7.11
CA SER A 113 -12.19 17.64 6.99
C SER A 113 -13.03 17.57 8.26
N GLU A 114 -12.40 17.55 9.42
CA GLU A 114 -13.09 17.58 10.72
C GLU A 114 -13.82 18.92 10.93
N LEU A 115 -13.22 20.03 10.53
CA LEU A 115 -13.86 21.33 10.58
C LEU A 115 -15.03 21.46 9.61
N ALA A 116 -14.88 20.95 8.38
CA ALA A 116 -15.90 20.99 7.35
C ALA A 116 -17.11 20.08 7.66
N ALA A 117 -16.90 19.00 8.41
CA ALA A 117 -17.96 18.07 8.81
C ALA A 117 -18.78 18.55 10.03
N ARG A 118 -18.38 19.65 10.70
CA ARG A 118 -19.14 20.20 11.82
C ARG A 118 -20.39 20.92 11.28
N PRO A 119 -21.58 20.68 11.87
CA PRO A 119 -22.77 21.46 11.53
C PRO A 119 -22.54 22.91 11.98
N VAL A 120 -22.43 23.79 11.03
CA VAL A 120 -22.33 25.25 11.30
C VAL A 120 -23.73 25.81 11.12
N GLY A 121 -24.26 26.51 12.15
CA GLY A 121 -25.53 27.24 12.02
C GLY A 121 -25.39 28.38 11.02
N GLU A 122 -26.49 28.73 10.32
CA GLU A 122 -26.52 29.76 9.26
C GLU A 122 -25.86 31.09 9.63
N LEU A 123 -25.89 31.47 10.91
CA LEU A 123 -25.28 32.71 11.44
C LEU A 123 -23.75 32.67 11.54
N LEU A 124 -23.12 31.49 11.54
CA LEU A 124 -21.68 31.31 11.68
C LEU A 124 -20.99 30.89 10.38
N GLU A 125 -21.74 30.70 9.27
CA GLU A 125 -21.16 30.33 7.97
C GLU A 125 -20.13 31.36 7.46
N SER A 126 -20.35 32.64 7.78
CA SER A 126 -19.44 33.73 7.39
C SER A 126 -18.32 34.02 8.40
N ALA A 127 -18.41 33.51 9.62
CA ALA A 127 -17.50 33.84 10.72
C ALA A 127 -16.46 32.73 11.03
N THR A 128 -16.55 31.56 10.42
CA THR A 128 -15.55 30.52 10.60
C THR A 128 -14.31 30.83 9.78
N ALA A 129 -13.28 31.24 10.49
CA ALA A 129 -12.01 31.72 9.98
C ALA A 129 -11.41 30.80 8.91
N GLU A 130 -11.30 31.31 7.69
CA GLU A 130 -10.30 30.91 6.74
C GLU A 130 -8.95 31.25 7.38
N GLY A 131 -8.20 30.25 7.83
CA GLY A 131 -6.83 30.51 8.27
C GLY A 131 -6.35 29.87 9.57
N GLU A 132 -7.11 29.00 10.23
CA GLU A 132 -6.50 28.19 11.28
C GLU A 132 -5.53 27.18 10.65
N THR A 133 -4.25 27.49 10.71
CA THR A 133 -3.19 26.54 10.36
C THR A 133 -3.30 25.29 11.23
N SER A 134 -3.30 24.14 10.60
CA SER A 134 -3.35 22.87 11.33
C SER A 134 -2.20 22.78 12.33
N PRO A 135 -2.45 22.54 13.62
CA PRO A 135 -1.40 22.35 14.62
C PRO A 135 -0.68 21.00 14.47
N LEU A 136 -1.08 20.17 13.51
CA LEU A 136 -0.60 18.81 13.34
C LEU A 136 0.68 18.79 12.49
N ALA A 137 1.72 18.14 13.00
CA ALA A 137 2.96 17.94 12.26
C ALA A 137 2.75 17.06 10.99
N VAL A 138 3.58 17.27 9.98
CA VAL A 138 3.57 16.46 8.74
C VAL A 138 3.77 14.97 9.07
N MET A 139 3.01 14.08 8.39
CA MET A 139 3.18 12.63 8.55
C MET A 139 4.59 12.18 8.14
N ARG A 140 5.21 11.34 8.96
CA ARG A 140 6.45 10.65 8.62
C ARG A 140 6.22 9.64 7.51
N ALA A 141 7.29 9.12 6.92
CA ALA A 141 7.21 8.15 5.82
C ALA A 141 6.44 6.87 6.22
N GLU A 142 6.71 6.35 7.42
CA GLU A 142 6.02 5.18 7.98
C GLU A 142 4.53 5.45 8.18
N GLU A 143 4.19 6.60 8.75
CA GLU A 143 2.79 6.99 8.99
C GLU A 143 2.01 7.13 7.67
N ARG A 144 2.65 7.68 6.62
CA ARG A 144 2.06 7.78 5.29
C ARG A 144 1.84 6.40 4.68
N LEU A 145 2.81 5.50 4.83
CA LEU A 145 2.72 4.12 4.37
C LEU A 145 1.54 3.40 5.05
N PHE A 146 1.41 3.57 6.37
CA PHE A 146 0.30 3.01 7.15
C PHE A 146 -1.05 3.56 6.68
N ALA A 147 -1.14 4.86 6.46
CA ALA A 147 -2.34 5.52 5.96
C ALA A 147 -2.72 5.02 4.55
N ASP A 148 -1.74 4.78 3.67
CA ASP A 148 -1.95 4.22 2.33
C ASP A 148 -2.60 2.82 2.41
N TYR A 149 -1.99 1.88 3.15
CA TYR A 149 -2.53 0.52 3.27
C TYR A 149 -3.90 0.49 3.96
N ARG A 150 -4.10 1.34 4.95
CA ARG A 150 -5.38 1.43 5.66
C ARG A 150 -6.49 1.95 4.74
N SER A 151 -6.22 3.01 3.98
CA SER A 151 -7.23 3.68 3.15
C SER A 151 -7.45 3.01 1.80
N THR A 152 -6.40 2.43 1.18
CA THR A 152 -6.48 1.88 -0.19
C THR A 152 -6.10 0.40 -0.30
N GLY A 153 -5.43 -0.17 0.70
CA GLY A 153 -4.87 -1.53 0.65
C GLY A 153 -3.59 -1.66 -0.16
N LEU A 154 -3.04 -0.54 -0.66
CA LEU A 154 -1.79 -0.51 -1.41
C LEU A 154 -1.05 0.81 -1.18
N THR A 155 0.23 0.88 -1.53
CA THR A 155 0.98 2.14 -1.59
C THR A 155 1.68 2.30 -2.92
N ILE A 156 1.67 3.53 -3.44
CA ILE A 156 2.50 3.94 -4.58
C ILE A 156 3.83 4.55 -4.12
N GLY A 157 4.00 4.73 -2.81
CA GLY A 157 5.24 5.19 -2.18
C GLY A 157 6.30 4.08 -2.07
N MET A 158 7.20 4.20 -1.10
CA MET A 158 8.22 3.19 -0.83
C MET A 158 7.60 1.86 -0.38
N HIS A 159 8.29 0.75 -0.71
CA HIS A 159 7.95 -0.56 -0.15
C HIS A 159 8.26 -0.58 1.36
N PRO A 160 7.45 -1.24 2.21
CA PRO A 160 7.69 -1.33 3.67
C PRO A 160 9.11 -1.78 4.02
N MET A 161 9.63 -2.80 3.35
CA MET A 161 10.96 -3.35 3.61
C MET A 161 12.10 -2.36 3.38
N ARG A 162 11.91 -1.34 2.52
CA ARG A 162 12.93 -0.31 2.29
C ARG A 162 13.22 0.52 3.54
N LEU A 163 12.21 0.75 4.38
CA LEU A 163 12.37 1.49 5.64
C LEU A 163 13.23 0.71 6.67
N HIS A 164 13.28 -0.61 6.50
CA HIS A 164 13.99 -1.51 7.40
C HIS A 164 15.26 -2.11 6.78
N ARG A 165 15.67 -1.65 5.57
CA ARG A 165 16.78 -2.27 4.83
C ARG A 165 18.08 -2.29 5.64
N GLU A 166 18.44 -1.22 6.30
CA GLU A 166 19.65 -1.14 7.12
C GLU A 166 19.65 -2.19 8.24
N HIS A 167 18.51 -2.36 8.91
CA HIS A 167 18.35 -3.41 9.91
C HIS A 167 18.44 -4.80 9.30
N MET A 168 17.83 -5.03 8.14
CA MET A 168 17.89 -6.31 7.41
C MET A 168 19.31 -6.63 6.97
N ASP A 169 20.06 -5.66 6.51
CA ASP A 169 21.48 -5.83 6.12
C ASP A 169 22.32 -6.24 7.34
N GLY A 170 22.05 -5.66 8.51
CA GLY A 170 22.65 -6.06 9.79
C GLY A 170 22.35 -7.51 10.20
N LEU A 171 21.19 -8.05 9.80
CA LEU A 171 20.82 -9.46 9.99
C LEU A 171 21.36 -10.39 8.90
N GLY A 172 22.08 -9.87 7.91
CA GLY A 172 22.61 -10.64 6.77
C GLY A 172 21.54 -11.06 5.77
N VAL A 173 20.41 -10.33 5.72
CA VAL A 173 19.33 -10.58 4.76
C VAL A 173 19.71 -10.12 3.37
N ILE A 174 19.62 -11.03 2.41
CA ILE A 174 19.96 -10.77 1.02
C ILE A 174 18.73 -10.20 0.29
N PRO A 175 18.86 -9.05 -0.42
CA PRO A 175 17.79 -8.54 -1.27
C PRO A 175 17.37 -9.53 -2.36
N ALA A 176 16.08 -9.64 -2.62
CA ALA A 176 15.52 -10.60 -3.59
C ALA A 176 16.21 -10.51 -4.97
N ALA A 177 16.48 -9.29 -5.45
CA ALA A 177 17.13 -9.07 -6.75
C ALA A 177 18.56 -9.64 -6.83
N ARG A 178 19.23 -9.89 -5.69
CA ARG A 178 20.59 -10.42 -5.66
C ARG A 178 20.68 -11.95 -5.63
N LEU A 179 19.56 -12.63 -5.33
CA LEU A 179 19.55 -14.08 -5.16
C LEU A 179 19.98 -14.83 -6.43
N GLY A 180 19.60 -14.34 -7.62
CA GLY A 180 19.99 -14.95 -8.88
C GLY A 180 21.48 -14.97 -9.17
N GLY A 181 22.27 -14.10 -8.52
CA GLY A 181 23.73 -14.03 -8.64
C GLY A 181 24.48 -14.91 -7.64
N ILE A 182 23.79 -15.61 -6.73
CA ILE A 182 24.40 -16.45 -5.70
C ILE A 182 24.45 -17.90 -6.17
N ALA A 183 25.53 -18.60 -5.84
CA ALA A 183 25.72 -20.00 -6.22
C ALA A 183 24.67 -20.91 -5.56
N ASP A 184 24.32 -21.99 -6.27
CA ASP A 184 23.47 -23.07 -5.74
C ASP A 184 24.10 -23.68 -4.47
N GLY A 185 23.27 -24.06 -3.50
CA GLY A 185 23.70 -24.70 -2.26
C GLY A 185 24.19 -23.75 -1.15
N VAL A 186 24.24 -22.44 -1.37
CA VAL A 186 24.65 -21.46 -0.36
C VAL A 186 23.55 -21.24 0.68
N LEU A 187 23.93 -21.17 1.96
CA LEU A 187 23.03 -20.75 3.05
C LEU A 187 22.76 -19.26 2.93
N VAL A 188 21.48 -18.88 2.87
CA VAL A 188 21.04 -17.49 2.71
C VAL A 188 19.93 -17.15 3.70
N ARG A 189 19.78 -15.86 3.97
CA ARG A 189 18.62 -15.28 4.66
C ARG A 189 17.86 -14.37 3.72
N ILE A 190 16.56 -14.56 3.64
CA ILE A 190 15.63 -13.70 2.90
C ILE A 190 14.55 -13.19 3.85
N ALA A 191 14.05 -11.98 3.60
CA ALA A 191 12.95 -11.43 4.38
C ALA A 191 12.05 -10.57 3.50
N GLY A 192 10.77 -10.51 3.84
CA GLY A 192 9.83 -9.69 3.07
C GLY A 192 8.40 -9.80 3.59
N SER A 193 7.51 -9.04 2.95
CA SER A 193 6.08 -9.21 3.16
C SER A 193 5.61 -10.47 2.43
N VAL A 194 4.77 -11.26 3.09
CA VAL A 194 4.21 -12.47 2.48
C VAL A 194 3.11 -12.06 1.52
N ILE A 195 3.34 -12.30 0.22
CA ILE A 195 2.38 -11.97 -0.82
C ILE A 195 1.57 -13.19 -1.28
N CYS A 196 2.10 -14.40 -1.04
CA CYS A 196 1.42 -15.63 -1.43
C CYS A 196 1.89 -16.80 -0.56
N ARG A 197 0.93 -17.68 -0.19
CA ARG A 197 1.16 -18.98 0.41
C ARG A 197 0.39 -20.01 -0.41
N GLN A 198 1.09 -21.01 -0.93
CA GLN A 198 0.49 -22.07 -1.76
C GLN A 198 0.84 -23.43 -1.21
N ARG A 199 -0.17 -24.26 -0.97
CA ARG A 199 -0.01 -25.67 -0.57
C ARG A 199 -0.76 -26.57 -1.53
N PRO A 200 -0.23 -26.82 -2.74
CA PRO A 200 -0.90 -27.65 -3.73
C PRO A 200 -1.09 -29.08 -3.20
N GLY A 201 -2.26 -29.65 -3.38
CA GLY A 201 -2.55 -31.03 -2.95
C GLY A 201 -1.61 -32.08 -3.58
N THR A 202 -1.05 -31.78 -4.76
CA THR A 202 -0.07 -32.61 -5.46
C THR A 202 1.36 -32.49 -4.94
N ALA A 203 1.66 -31.49 -4.11
CA ALA A 203 3.01 -31.19 -3.65
C ALA A 203 3.43 -31.96 -2.38
N LYS A 204 2.80 -33.08 -2.04
CA LYS A 204 3.17 -33.95 -0.92
C LYS A 204 3.34 -33.20 0.42
N GLY A 205 2.52 -32.15 0.65
CA GLY A 205 2.53 -31.35 1.88
C GLY A 205 3.56 -30.21 1.91
N PHE A 206 4.34 -29.97 0.86
CA PHE A 206 5.20 -28.81 0.75
C PHE A 206 4.37 -27.51 0.69
N LEU A 207 4.88 -26.47 1.33
CA LEU A 207 4.32 -25.13 1.24
C LEU A 207 5.30 -24.22 0.46
N PHE A 208 4.76 -23.45 -0.46
CA PHE A 208 5.49 -22.43 -1.20
C PHE A 208 5.10 -21.07 -0.66
N VAL A 209 6.09 -20.27 -0.27
CA VAL A 209 5.89 -18.92 0.26
C VAL A 209 6.62 -17.94 -0.64
N SER A 210 5.92 -16.92 -1.11
CA SER A 210 6.52 -15.81 -1.85
C SER A 210 6.61 -14.59 -0.94
N LEU A 211 7.84 -14.10 -0.77
CA LEU A 211 8.16 -12.91 0.00
C LEU A 211 8.50 -11.76 -0.95
N GLU A 212 7.91 -10.60 -0.73
CA GLU A 212 8.23 -9.39 -1.48
C GLU A 212 9.05 -8.44 -0.62
N ASP A 213 10.19 -8.00 -1.14
CA ASP A 213 10.94 -6.86 -0.61
C ASP A 213 10.90 -5.69 -1.60
N GLU A 214 11.62 -4.61 -1.32
CA GLU A 214 11.67 -3.43 -2.19
C GLU A 214 12.38 -3.69 -3.52
N THR A 215 13.10 -4.81 -3.65
CA THR A 215 13.90 -5.14 -4.84
C THR A 215 13.26 -6.19 -5.73
N GLY A 216 12.36 -7.02 -5.18
CA GLY A 216 11.73 -8.09 -5.94
C GLY A 216 10.97 -9.09 -5.09
N VAL A 217 10.78 -10.27 -5.66
CA VAL A 217 10.11 -11.40 -5.03
C VAL A 217 11.09 -12.55 -4.85
N ALA A 218 11.19 -13.06 -3.63
CA ALA A 218 11.93 -14.27 -3.28
C ALA A 218 10.96 -15.41 -2.97
N ASN A 219 11.21 -16.59 -3.48
CA ASN A 219 10.40 -17.77 -3.24
C ASN A 219 11.08 -18.70 -2.25
N ALA A 220 10.32 -19.20 -1.28
CA ALA A 220 10.77 -20.18 -0.31
C ALA A 220 9.95 -21.47 -0.42
N ILE A 221 10.61 -22.60 -0.20
CA ILE A 221 10.02 -23.93 -0.13
C ILE A 221 10.12 -24.39 1.32
N VAL A 222 8.98 -24.55 1.97
CA VAL A 222 8.88 -25.00 3.35
C VAL A 222 8.48 -26.46 3.36
N LEU A 223 9.28 -27.30 4.04
CA LEU A 223 9.03 -28.74 4.16
C LEU A 223 7.89 -28.99 5.16
N PRO A 224 7.19 -30.15 5.05
CA PRO A 224 6.07 -30.46 5.93
C PRO A 224 6.40 -30.40 7.43
N ASP A 225 7.57 -30.92 7.84
CA ASP A 225 8.00 -30.96 9.24
C ASP A 225 8.22 -29.52 9.79
N LEU A 226 8.89 -28.66 9.02
CA LEU A 226 9.09 -27.26 9.38
C LEU A 226 7.75 -26.50 9.41
N PHE A 227 6.86 -26.78 8.46
CA PHE A 227 5.52 -26.21 8.46
C PHE A 227 4.70 -26.63 9.69
N ALA A 228 4.81 -27.89 10.11
CA ALA A 228 4.12 -28.36 11.30
C ALA A 228 4.65 -27.69 12.58
N ALA A 229 5.97 -27.49 12.66
CA ALA A 229 6.63 -26.84 13.80
C ALA A 229 6.30 -25.33 13.89
N GLU A 230 6.33 -24.63 12.76
CA GLU A 230 6.22 -23.15 12.70
C GLU A 230 4.89 -22.69 12.08
N ARG A 231 3.84 -23.52 12.19
CA ARG A 231 2.58 -23.28 11.49
C ARG A 231 1.96 -21.93 11.77
N LEU A 232 1.90 -21.50 13.05
CA LEU A 232 1.30 -20.22 13.43
C LEU A 232 2.07 -19.06 12.84
N THR A 233 3.39 -19.05 13.00
CA THR A 233 4.28 -18.03 12.43
C THR A 233 4.08 -17.92 10.92
N ILE A 234 4.10 -19.06 10.23
CA ILE A 234 4.02 -19.06 8.76
C ILE A 234 2.65 -18.60 8.26
N VAL A 235 1.56 -18.92 8.96
CA VAL A 235 0.18 -18.62 8.49
C VAL A 235 -0.25 -17.21 8.89
N GLU A 236 0.08 -16.77 10.10
CA GLU A 236 -0.48 -15.53 10.66
C GLU A 236 0.40 -14.30 10.42
N GLU A 237 1.73 -14.49 10.33
CA GLU A 237 2.63 -13.34 10.26
C GLU A 237 2.70 -12.77 8.84
N PRO A 238 2.49 -11.45 8.70
CA PRO A 238 2.52 -10.79 7.40
C PRO A 238 3.93 -10.54 6.86
N PHE A 239 4.94 -10.57 7.73
CA PHE A 239 6.34 -10.43 7.38
C PHE A 239 7.13 -11.58 7.97
N LEU A 240 7.95 -12.22 7.14
CA LEU A 240 8.76 -13.35 7.54
C LEU A 240 10.25 -13.11 7.24
N LEU A 241 11.10 -13.64 8.11
CA LEU A 241 12.52 -13.90 7.89
C LEU A 241 12.68 -15.41 7.69
N ILE A 242 13.29 -15.81 6.58
CA ILE A 242 13.52 -17.22 6.25
C ILE A 242 15.00 -17.44 6.01
N GLU A 243 15.58 -18.39 6.73
CA GLU A 243 16.92 -18.90 6.49
C GLU A 243 16.85 -20.27 5.83
N GLY A 244 17.71 -20.53 4.86
CA GLY A 244 17.71 -21.79 4.15
C GLY A 244 18.76 -21.89 3.05
N ILE A 245 18.76 -23.03 2.37
CA ILE A 245 19.70 -23.30 1.29
C ILE A 245 19.12 -22.77 -0.02
N LEU A 246 19.87 -21.93 -0.69
CA LEU A 246 19.51 -21.43 -2.02
C LEU A 246 19.57 -22.57 -3.04
N GLN A 247 18.51 -22.68 -3.80
CA GLN A 247 18.39 -23.51 -4.99
C GLN A 247 18.36 -22.58 -6.20
N ASN A 248 19.43 -22.58 -6.97
CA ASN A 248 19.57 -21.74 -8.17
C ASN A 248 19.89 -22.63 -9.37
N GLN A 249 18.84 -23.17 -9.98
CA GLN A 249 18.97 -24.14 -11.06
C GLN A 249 18.14 -23.75 -12.27
N ARG A 250 18.74 -23.73 -13.44
CA ARG A 250 18.08 -23.48 -14.74
C ARG A 250 17.21 -22.22 -14.78
N GLY A 251 17.63 -21.14 -14.08
CA GLY A 251 16.90 -19.88 -14.02
C GLY A 251 15.74 -19.84 -13.01
N SER A 252 15.51 -20.93 -12.26
CA SER A 252 14.60 -20.95 -11.13
C SER A 252 15.38 -20.72 -9.84
N VAL A 253 15.00 -19.70 -9.07
CA VAL A 253 15.62 -19.33 -7.80
C VAL A 253 14.62 -19.51 -6.68
N SER A 254 14.97 -20.34 -5.69
CA SER A 254 14.15 -20.57 -4.49
C SER A 254 15.04 -20.87 -3.28
N VAL A 255 14.52 -20.66 -2.09
CA VAL A 255 15.22 -20.97 -0.83
C VAL A 255 14.51 -22.17 -0.17
N LYS A 256 15.22 -23.29 -0.04
CA LYS A 256 14.72 -24.42 0.77
C LYS A 256 14.87 -24.04 2.24
N ALA A 257 13.75 -23.68 2.88
CA ALA A 257 13.74 -23.18 4.22
C ALA A 257 14.21 -24.22 5.24
N SER A 258 15.08 -23.79 6.16
CA SER A 258 15.47 -24.53 7.35
C SER A 258 14.98 -23.88 8.64
N ARG A 259 14.72 -22.57 8.61
CA ARG A 259 14.20 -21.78 9.72
C ARG A 259 13.27 -20.68 9.21
N VAL A 260 12.18 -20.44 9.95
CA VAL A 260 11.22 -19.37 9.67
C VAL A 260 10.96 -18.61 10.96
N GLU A 261 10.99 -17.29 10.90
CA GLU A 261 10.75 -16.40 12.03
C GLU A 261 9.81 -15.27 11.62
N ALA A 262 9.01 -14.79 12.58
CA ALA A 262 8.25 -13.57 12.41
C ALA A 262 9.22 -12.38 12.34
N LEU A 263 9.07 -11.58 11.29
CA LEU A 263 9.80 -10.33 11.20
C LEU A 263 8.91 -9.21 11.77
N ARG A 264 9.29 -8.69 12.93
CA ARG A 264 8.59 -7.54 13.52
C ARG A 264 8.98 -6.28 12.76
N VAL A 265 8.07 -5.84 11.92
CA VAL A 265 8.17 -4.60 11.14
C VAL A 265 7.03 -3.71 11.59
N ASP A 266 7.33 -2.53 12.10
CA ASP A 266 6.31 -1.52 12.42
C ASP A 266 5.72 -0.93 11.13
N ALA A 267 5.08 -1.78 10.32
CA ALA A 267 4.50 -1.39 9.04
C ALA A 267 3.14 -2.06 8.85
N ALA A 268 2.24 -1.36 8.17
CA ALA A 268 0.99 -1.95 7.72
C ALA A 268 1.29 -3.08 6.73
N ALA A 269 0.85 -4.27 7.09
CA ALA A 269 0.95 -5.43 6.21
C ALA A 269 -0.09 -5.34 5.09
N GLY A 270 0.32 -5.61 3.86
CA GLY A 270 -0.59 -5.95 2.78
C GLY A 270 -1.28 -7.30 3.08
N VAL A 271 -2.46 -7.51 2.53
CA VAL A 271 -3.15 -8.80 2.61
C VAL A 271 -2.46 -9.79 1.69
N SER A 272 -2.02 -10.94 2.21
CA SER A 272 -1.51 -12.03 1.35
C SER A 272 -2.64 -12.73 0.60
N HIS A 273 -2.36 -13.25 -0.58
CA HIS A 273 -3.24 -14.18 -1.31
C HIS A 273 -2.81 -15.60 -1.00
N ASP A 274 -3.65 -16.29 -0.23
CA ASP A 274 -3.39 -17.69 0.14
C ASP A 274 -4.25 -18.62 -0.70
N PHE A 275 -3.61 -19.62 -1.29
CA PHE A 275 -4.26 -20.69 -2.04
C PHE A 275 -4.09 -22.01 -1.28
N HIS A 276 -5.20 -22.61 -0.93
CA HIS A 276 -5.29 -23.90 -0.24
C HIS A 276 -5.39 -25.06 -1.22
#